data_9021975cc4fa41d90e08db0847feb27f
#
_entry.id   9021975cc4fa41d90e08db0847feb27f
#
_cell.length_a   1.000
_cell.length_b   1.000
_cell.length_c   1.000
_cell.angle_alpha   90.00
_cell.angle_beta   90.00
_cell.angle_gamma   90.00
#
_symmetry.space_group_name_H-M   'P 1'
#
loop_
_entity.id
_entity.type
_entity.pdbx_description
1 polymer ?
#
loop_
_entity_poly.entity_id
_entity_poly.type
_entity_poly.pdbx_seq_one_letter_code
_entity_poly.pdbx_strand_id
1 'polypeptide(L)'
;MHTREEAWKLLTEYTQSESLLKHAQAVEACMRACARKYGANSPEVSAEEEELWGTVGLVHDFDYERWPSLEDHPYKGNAIMKERGWPEVITRAVMSHAEYSGVTRETPMEKALFACDELAGFITAVTLIKPSKSLSDVDVKSVRKRMKDKAFARKVNRDDIVNGAAALAVDLDEHIATCIAAMKLIAPQLGLDGSAARPA
;
A
#
# COMPACT_ATOMS: atom_id res chain seq x y z
N MET A 1 17.63 -11.17 6.01
CA MET A 1 16.38 -10.45 5.70
C MET A 1 16.79 -9.10 5.14
N HIS A 2 16.18 -8.64 4.04
CA HIS A 2 16.44 -7.29 3.55
C HIS A 2 15.84 -6.28 4.53
N THR A 3 16.64 -5.25 4.85
CA THR A 3 16.23 -4.20 5.78
C THR A 3 15.36 -3.15 5.06
N ARG A 4 14.61 -2.36 5.84
CA ARG A 4 13.88 -1.20 5.29
C ARG A 4 14.79 -0.23 4.52
N GLU A 5 16.04 -0.07 4.98
CA GLU A 5 17.01 0.80 4.30
C GLU A 5 17.37 0.28 2.91
N GLU A 6 17.60 -1.03 2.77
CA GLU A 6 17.85 -1.67 1.47
C GLU A 6 16.61 -1.58 0.55
N ALA A 7 15.42 -1.75 1.12
CA ALA A 7 14.15 -1.58 0.39
C ALA A 7 13.96 -0.13 -0.10
N TRP A 8 14.24 0.85 0.75
CA TRP A 8 14.20 2.26 0.38
C TRP A 8 15.21 2.61 -0.71
N LYS A 9 16.42 2.06 -0.62
CA LYS A 9 17.45 2.23 -1.65
C LYS A 9 17.00 1.64 -2.99
N LEU A 10 16.41 0.45 -2.99
CA LEU A 10 15.85 -0.14 -4.21
C LEU A 10 14.75 0.75 -4.79
N LEU A 11 13.77 1.15 -3.97
CA LEU A 11 12.68 2.01 -4.40
C LEU A 11 13.19 3.31 -5.02
N THR A 12 14.08 4.04 -4.35
CA THR A 12 14.58 5.34 -4.80
C THR A 12 15.55 5.27 -5.98
N GLU A 13 16.11 4.11 -6.27
CA GLU A 13 16.89 3.86 -7.50
C GLU A 13 16.00 3.87 -8.75
N TYR A 14 14.76 3.40 -8.63
CA TYR A 14 13.84 3.22 -9.77
C TYR A 14 12.71 4.25 -9.82
N THR A 15 12.34 4.82 -8.69
CA THR A 15 11.23 5.76 -8.52
C THR A 15 11.75 7.12 -8.04
N GLN A 16 11.42 8.20 -8.78
CA GLN A 16 11.75 9.59 -8.45
C GLN A 16 10.50 10.43 -8.15
N SER A 17 9.35 9.99 -8.63
CA SER A 17 8.07 10.66 -8.41
C SER A 17 7.73 10.71 -6.92
N GLU A 18 7.61 11.92 -6.38
CA GLU A 18 7.23 12.13 -4.98
C GLU A 18 5.88 11.47 -4.64
N SER A 19 4.94 11.46 -5.58
CA SER A 19 3.63 10.83 -5.38
C SER A 19 3.73 9.32 -5.27
N LEU A 20 4.58 8.66 -6.06
CA LEU A 20 4.80 7.22 -5.99
C LEU A 20 5.61 6.84 -4.74
N LEU A 21 6.61 7.63 -4.36
CA LEU A 21 7.33 7.43 -3.10
C LEU A 21 6.40 7.53 -1.89
N LYS A 22 5.50 8.51 -1.87
CA LYS A 22 4.49 8.66 -0.82
C LYS A 22 3.48 7.50 -0.83
N HIS A 23 3.07 7.03 -2.01
CA HIS A 23 2.22 5.85 -2.12
C HIS A 23 2.88 4.62 -1.52
N ALA A 24 4.11 4.32 -1.88
CA ALA A 24 4.88 3.22 -1.33
C ALA A 24 4.99 3.28 0.21
N GLN A 25 5.24 4.47 0.78
CA GLN A 25 5.26 4.66 2.23
C GLN A 25 3.87 4.48 2.87
N ALA A 26 2.81 4.91 2.20
CA ALA A 26 1.44 4.70 2.69
C ALA A 26 1.09 3.22 2.73
N VAL A 27 1.43 2.46 1.68
CA VAL A 27 1.23 1.01 1.64
C VAL A 27 2.12 0.31 2.68
N GLU A 28 3.38 0.72 2.86
CA GLU A 28 4.25 0.23 3.96
C GLU A 28 3.55 0.36 5.31
N ALA A 29 3.03 1.55 5.63
CA ALA A 29 2.37 1.79 6.91
C ALA A 29 1.12 0.92 7.09
N CYS A 30 0.30 0.78 6.05
CA CYS A 30 -0.88 -0.09 6.05
C CYS A 30 -0.48 -1.55 6.25
N MET A 31 0.56 -2.04 5.56
CA MET A 31 1.05 -3.40 5.68
C MET A 31 1.56 -3.72 7.09
N ARG A 32 2.31 -2.81 7.72
CA ARG A 32 2.75 -2.96 9.12
C ARG A 32 1.55 -3.07 10.08
N ALA A 33 0.52 -2.25 9.88
CA ALA A 33 -0.70 -2.32 10.68
C ALA A 33 -1.47 -3.63 10.45
N CYS A 34 -1.52 -4.11 9.21
CA CYS A 34 -2.13 -5.40 8.87
C CYS A 34 -1.34 -6.58 9.44
N ALA A 35 -0.01 -6.54 9.48
CA ALA A 35 0.80 -7.56 10.14
C ALA A 35 0.41 -7.71 11.60
N ARG A 36 0.31 -6.60 12.34
CA ARG A 36 -0.10 -6.60 13.77
C ARG A 36 -1.51 -7.12 13.99
N LYS A 37 -2.40 -6.99 13.00
CA LYS A 37 -3.83 -7.30 13.17
C LYS A 37 -4.24 -8.62 12.56
N TYR A 38 -3.63 -9.01 11.44
CA TYR A 38 -4.03 -10.14 10.60
C TYR A 38 -2.88 -11.10 10.30
N GLY A 39 -1.68 -10.84 10.79
CA GLY A 39 -0.54 -11.75 10.68
C GLY A 39 -0.82 -13.10 11.35
N ALA A 40 -0.09 -14.12 10.95
CA ALA A 40 -0.28 -15.48 11.44
C ALA A 40 -0.16 -15.59 12.98
N ASN A 41 0.62 -14.71 13.58
CA ASN A 41 0.87 -14.65 15.03
C ASN A 41 0.17 -13.45 15.69
N SER A 42 -0.83 -12.86 15.07
CA SER A 42 -1.58 -11.74 15.63
C SER A 42 -2.31 -12.15 16.93
N PRO A 43 -2.30 -11.30 18.00
CA PRO A 43 -1.68 -9.96 18.07
C PRO A 43 -0.18 -9.93 18.40
N GLU A 44 0.47 -11.07 18.65
CA GLU A 44 1.88 -11.18 19.07
C GLU A 44 2.82 -11.28 17.85
N VAL A 45 2.61 -10.40 16.85
CA VAL A 45 3.48 -10.34 15.68
C VAL A 45 4.91 -10.00 16.08
N SER A 46 5.89 -10.73 15.52
CA SER A 46 7.30 -10.40 15.79
C SER A 46 7.71 -9.13 15.02
N ALA A 47 8.76 -8.47 15.52
CA ALA A 47 9.33 -7.30 14.85
C ALA A 47 9.81 -7.66 13.43
N GLU A 48 10.33 -8.88 13.24
CA GLU A 48 10.79 -9.39 11.95
C GLU A 48 9.64 -9.62 10.98
N GLU A 49 8.50 -10.13 11.46
CA GLU A 49 7.30 -10.31 10.62
C GLU A 49 6.71 -8.95 10.22
N GLU A 50 6.61 -8.01 11.15
CA GLU A 50 6.15 -6.65 10.85
C GLU A 50 7.07 -5.95 9.85
N GLU A 51 8.40 -6.10 9.99
CA GLU A 51 9.40 -5.56 9.07
C GLU A 51 9.27 -6.19 7.68
N LEU A 52 9.05 -7.50 7.59
CA LEU A 52 8.83 -8.19 6.32
C LEU A 52 7.61 -7.63 5.59
N TRP A 53 6.48 -7.50 6.28
CA TRP A 53 5.25 -6.96 5.67
C TRP A 53 5.42 -5.50 5.23
N GLY A 54 6.08 -4.68 6.05
CA GLY A 54 6.40 -3.30 5.70
C GLY A 54 7.31 -3.21 4.47
N THR A 55 8.35 -4.05 4.41
CA THR A 55 9.26 -4.13 3.28
C THR A 55 8.53 -4.47 1.98
N VAL A 56 7.65 -5.46 2.02
CA VAL A 56 6.82 -5.83 0.85
C VAL A 56 5.97 -4.65 0.39
N GLY A 57 5.30 -3.95 1.32
CA GLY A 57 4.50 -2.76 0.98
C GLY A 57 5.34 -1.63 0.39
N LEU A 58 6.58 -1.45 0.86
CA LEU A 58 7.46 -0.39 0.37
C LEU A 58 7.97 -0.64 -1.04
N VAL A 59 8.18 -1.90 -1.43
CA VAL A 59 8.79 -2.23 -2.73
C VAL A 59 7.81 -2.77 -3.77
N HIS A 60 6.50 -2.88 -3.47
CA HIS A 60 5.56 -3.56 -4.37
C HIS A 60 5.53 -2.95 -5.78
N ASP A 61 5.64 -1.62 -5.88
CA ASP A 61 5.54 -0.83 -7.12
C ASP A 61 6.87 -0.14 -7.51
N PHE A 62 8.02 -0.58 -6.99
CA PHE A 62 9.27 0.16 -7.18
C PHE A 62 9.67 0.33 -8.65
N ASP A 63 9.22 -0.55 -9.53
CA ASP A 63 9.52 -0.57 -10.97
C ASP A 63 8.49 0.18 -11.83
N TYR A 64 7.31 0.51 -11.26
CA TYR A 64 6.16 1.05 -11.98
C TYR A 64 6.45 2.35 -12.73
N GLU A 65 7.25 3.25 -12.17
CA GLU A 65 7.58 4.52 -12.84
C GLU A 65 8.34 4.30 -14.15
N ARG A 66 9.23 3.32 -14.18
CA ARG A 66 10.03 3.00 -15.36
C ARG A 66 9.30 2.12 -16.37
N TRP A 67 8.45 1.25 -15.90
CA TRP A 67 7.78 0.22 -16.72
C TRP A 67 6.30 0.08 -16.35
N PRO A 68 5.46 1.09 -16.68
CA PRO A 68 4.05 1.09 -16.24
C PRO A 68 3.13 0.21 -17.08
N SER A 69 3.65 -0.50 -18.10
CA SER A 69 2.82 -1.38 -18.93
C SER A 69 2.51 -2.70 -18.22
N LEU A 70 1.35 -3.29 -18.54
CA LEU A 70 0.95 -4.59 -17.96
C LEU A 70 1.88 -5.75 -18.38
N GLU A 71 2.61 -5.58 -19.48
CA GLU A 71 3.60 -6.56 -19.96
C GLU A 71 4.91 -6.49 -19.17
N ASP A 72 5.21 -5.33 -18.59
CA ASP A 72 6.48 -5.07 -17.93
C ASP A 72 6.38 -5.11 -16.41
N HIS A 73 5.42 -4.37 -15.83
CA HIS A 73 5.15 -4.34 -14.39
C HIS A 73 4.22 -5.51 -14.01
N PRO A 74 4.48 -6.23 -12.92
CA PRO A 74 5.64 -6.18 -12.01
C PRO A 74 6.77 -7.15 -12.42
N TYR A 75 6.75 -7.68 -13.65
CA TYR A 75 7.66 -8.73 -14.09
C TYR A 75 9.12 -8.28 -14.13
N LYS A 76 9.38 -7.07 -14.61
CA LYS A 76 10.75 -6.52 -14.66
C LYS A 76 11.30 -6.26 -13.26
N GLY A 77 10.49 -5.68 -12.39
CA GLY A 77 10.85 -5.50 -10.99
C GLY A 77 11.15 -6.83 -10.31
N ASN A 78 10.32 -7.83 -10.51
CA ASN A 78 10.52 -9.16 -9.96
C ASN A 78 11.83 -9.81 -10.44
N ALA A 79 12.17 -9.69 -11.73
CA ALA A 79 13.42 -10.20 -12.28
C ALA A 79 14.64 -9.51 -11.62
N ILE A 80 14.60 -8.19 -11.46
CA ILE A 80 15.65 -7.40 -10.78
C ILE A 80 15.81 -7.84 -9.32
N MET A 81 14.71 -8.01 -8.61
CA MET A 81 14.75 -8.47 -7.22
C MET A 81 15.38 -9.86 -7.10
N LYS A 82 15.01 -10.80 -7.96
CA LYS A 82 15.60 -12.15 -8.00
C LYS A 82 17.09 -12.12 -8.30
N GLU A 83 17.52 -11.33 -9.29
CA GLU A 83 18.94 -11.15 -9.63
C GLU A 83 19.74 -10.59 -8.45
N ARG A 84 19.13 -9.71 -7.64
CA ARG A 84 19.74 -9.12 -6.44
C ARG A 84 19.60 -9.99 -5.19
N GLY A 85 19.10 -11.21 -5.30
CA GLY A 85 19.00 -12.17 -4.19
C GLY A 85 17.90 -11.87 -3.17
N TRP A 86 16.84 -11.15 -3.57
CA TRP A 86 15.70 -10.93 -2.69
C TRP A 86 14.96 -12.24 -2.40
N PRO A 87 14.50 -12.45 -1.16
CA PRO A 87 13.80 -13.67 -0.77
C PRO A 87 12.55 -13.92 -1.60
N GLU A 88 12.29 -15.19 -1.90
CA GLU A 88 11.12 -15.58 -2.69
C GLU A 88 9.80 -15.12 -2.07
N VAL A 89 9.70 -15.12 -0.75
CA VAL A 89 8.51 -14.63 -0.02
C VAL A 89 8.17 -13.17 -0.37
N ILE A 90 9.16 -12.32 -0.61
CA ILE A 90 8.97 -10.92 -1.02
C ILE A 90 8.66 -10.85 -2.51
N THR A 91 9.48 -11.50 -3.35
CA THR A 91 9.32 -11.44 -4.81
C THR A 91 7.99 -12.04 -5.26
N ARG A 92 7.51 -13.11 -4.59
CA ARG A 92 6.20 -13.70 -4.84
C ARG A 92 5.06 -12.76 -4.41
N ALA A 93 5.16 -12.14 -3.23
CA ALA A 93 4.17 -11.18 -2.76
C ALA A 93 4.04 -9.98 -3.71
N VAL A 94 5.17 -9.44 -4.17
CA VAL A 94 5.19 -8.38 -5.19
C VAL A 94 4.49 -8.83 -6.48
N MET A 95 4.74 -10.03 -6.98
CA MET A 95 4.02 -10.54 -8.16
C MET A 95 2.52 -10.67 -7.92
N SER A 96 2.11 -11.11 -6.74
CA SER A 96 0.70 -11.43 -6.44
C SER A 96 -0.20 -10.21 -6.28
N HIS A 97 0.35 -8.98 -6.10
CA HIS A 97 -0.46 -7.78 -5.98
C HIS A 97 -1.15 -7.43 -7.32
N ALA A 98 -0.49 -7.70 -8.44
CA ALA A 98 -1.04 -7.48 -9.77
C ALA A 98 -1.86 -8.70 -10.21
N GLU A 99 -3.20 -8.55 -10.34
CA GLU A 99 -4.09 -9.67 -10.65
C GLU A 99 -3.77 -10.30 -12.01
N TYR A 100 -3.39 -9.49 -13.00
CA TYR A 100 -3.02 -9.94 -14.32
C TYR A 100 -1.70 -10.74 -14.37
N SER A 101 -0.91 -10.76 -13.29
CA SER A 101 0.28 -11.60 -13.18
C SER A 101 -0.04 -13.10 -13.15
N GLY A 102 -1.29 -13.47 -12.84
CA GLY A 102 -1.74 -14.85 -12.66
C GLY A 102 -1.19 -15.54 -11.40
N VAL A 103 -0.44 -14.83 -10.56
CA VAL A 103 0.06 -15.36 -9.28
C VAL A 103 -1.04 -15.25 -8.22
N THR A 104 -1.55 -16.40 -7.77
CA THR A 104 -2.58 -16.47 -6.72
C THR A 104 -2.07 -15.98 -5.38
N ARG A 105 -2.91 -15.26 -4.64
CA ARG A 105 -2.63 -14.81 -3.27
C ARG A 105 -2.96 -15.90 -2.27
N GLU A 106 -1.96 -16.51 -1.68
CA GLU A 106 -2.10 -17.65 -0.77
C GLU A 106 -1.97 -17.25 0.69
N THR A 107 -0.96 -16.43 1.00
CA THR A 107 -0.64 -16.04 2.38
C THR A 107 -1.44 -14.82 2.84
N PRO A 108 -1.63 -14.63 4.18
CA PRO A 108 -2.23 -13.40 4.71
C PRO A 108 -1.51 -12.13 4.26
N MET A 109 -0.17 -12.17 4.15
CA MET A 109 0.64 -11.03 3.69
C MET A 109 0.32 -10.64 2.24
N GLU A 110 0.23 -11.60 1.33
CA GLU A 110 -0.12 -11.35 -0.08
C GLU A 110 -1.53 -10.78 -0.22
N LYS A 111 -2.49 -11.32 0.55
CA LYS A 111 -3.85 -10.82 0.59
C LYS A 111 -3.93 -9.40 1.17
N ALA A 112 -3.13 -9.11 2.20
CA ALA A 112 -3.07 -7.79 2.80
C ALA A 112 -2.44 -6.76 1.84
N LEU A 113 -1.41 -7.12 1.08
CA LEU A 113 -0.83 -6.23 0.09
C LEU A 113 -1.88 -5.80 -0.93
N PHE A 114 -2.59 -6.73 -1.52
CA PHE A 114 -3.67 -6.46 -2.47
C PHE A 114 -4.80 -5.61 -1.85
N ALA A 115 -5.12 -5.86 -0.57
CA ALA A 115 -6.17 -5.10 0.14
C ALA A 115 -5.74 -3.68 0.50
N CYS A 116 -4.44 -3.43 0.68
CA CYS A 116 -3.90 -2.13 1.10
C CYS A 116 -3.60 -1.19 -0.07
N ASP A 117 -3.14 -1.71 -1.20
CA ASP A 117 -2.58 -0.96 -2.31
C ASP A 117 -3.56 0.10 -2.85
N GLU A 118 -4.62 -0.32 -3.53
CA GLU A 118 -5.64 0.59 -4.08
C GLU A 118 -6.33 1.43 -2.98
N LEU A 119 -6.51 0.87 -1.79
CA LEU A 119 -7.13 1.57 -0.67
C LEU A 119 -6.26 2.71 -0.16
N ALA A 120 -4.94 2.55 -0.05
CA ALA A 120 -4.02 3.60 0.37
C ALA A 120 -4.04 4.79 -0.61
N GLY A 121 -4.01 4.50 -1.91
CA GLY A 121 -4.18 5.50 -2.97
C GLY A 121 -5.53 6.21 -2.89
N PHE A 122 -6.61 5.47 -2.63
CA PHE A 122 -7.95 6.03 -2.50
C PHE A 122 -8.10 6.93 -1.26
N ILE A 123 -7.57 6.53 -0.10
CA ILE A 123 -7.56 7.34 1.14
C ILE A 123 -6.77 8.63 0.90
N THR A 124 -5.63 8.56 0.22
CA THR A 124 -4.84 9.74 -0.17
C THR A 124 -5.68 10.69 -1.02
N ALA A 125 -6.36 10.20 -2.05
CA ALA A 125 -7.23 11.02 -2.90
C ALA A 125 -8.38 11.65 -2.10
N VAL A 126 -9.02 10.91 -1.19
CA VAL A 126 -10.07 11.46 -0.30
C VAL A 126 -9.51 12.57 0.59
N THR A 127 -8.29 12.42 1.09
CA THR A 127 -7.63 13.42 1.94
C THR A 127 -7.36 14.71 1.17
N LEU A 128 -6.82 14.61 -0.04
CA LEU A 128 -6.42 15.76 -0.84
C LEU A 128 -7.58 16.66 -1.28
N ILE A 129 -8.82 16.14 -1.35
CA ILE A 129 -10.00 16.96 -1.65
C ILE A 129 -10.62 17.63 -0.41
N LYS A 130 -10.16 17.28 0.80
CA LYS A 130 -10.59 18.00 2.01
C LYS A 130 -9.96 19.39 2.02
N PRO A 131 -10.69 20.43 2.49
CA PRO A 131 -10.11 21.78 2.63
C PRO A 131 -8.83 21.81 3.46
N SER A 132 -8.78 20.99 4.52
CA SER A 132 -7.61 20.86 5.40
C SER A 132 -6.45 20.08 4.78
N LYS A 133 -6.69 19.29 3.74
CA LYS A 133 -5.73 18.30 3.19
C LYS A 133 -5.09 17.44 4.28
N SER A 134 -5.84 17.13 5.33
CA SER A 134 -5.36 16.40 6.50
C SER A 134 -6.10 15.08 6.69
N LEU A 135 -5.33 14.02 6.96
CA LEU A 135 -5.85 12.72 7.36
C LEU A 135 -6.63 12.77 8.67
N SER A 136 -6.42 13.81 9.53
CA SER A 136 -7.21 13.98 10.75
C SER A 136 -8.72 14.09 10.47
N ASP A 137 -9.07 14.69 9.32
CA ASP A 137 -10.46 14.92 8.90
C ASP A 137 -11.04 13.80 8.02
N VAL A 138 -10.30 12.69 7.87
CA VAL A 138 -10.74 11.52 7.13
C VAL A 138 -11.19 10.42 8.08
N ASP A 139 -12.38 9.92 7.82
CA ASP A 139 -13.02 8.79 8.50
C ASP A 139 -13.57 7.76 7.50
N VAL A 140 -13.97 6.61 8.00
CA VAL A 140 -14.54 5.52 7.19
C VAL A 140 -15.74 6.01 6.38
N LYS A 141 -16.61 6.82 6.98
CA LYS A 141 -17.83 7.35 6.31
C LYS A 141 -17.47 8.20 5.10
N SER A 142 -16.43 9.03 5.19
CA SER A 142 -15.98 9.86 4.07
C SER A 142 -15.37 9.03 2.94
N VAL A 143 -14.60 7.99 3.25
CA VAL A 143 -14.07 7.03 2.27
C VAL A 143 -15.22 6.29 1.58
N ARG A 144 -16.13 5.67 2.33
CA ARG A 144 -17.31 4.95 1.81
C ARG A 144 -18.22 5.83 0.93
N LYS A 145 -18.40 7.10 1.32
CA LYS A 145 -19.12 8.06 0.50
C LYS A 145 -18.47 8.25 -0.86
N ARG A 146 -17.15 8.41 -0.90
CA ARG A 146 -16.40 8.62 -2.15
C ARG A 146 -16.29 7.35 -3.00
N MET A 147 -16.31 6.17 -2.41
CA MET A 147 -16.38 4.91 -3.16
C MET A 147 -17.62 4.82 -4.06
N LYS A 148 -18.73 5.47 -3.68
CA LYS A 148 -19.96 5.52 -4.49
C LYS A 148 -19.87 6.49 -5.67
N ASP A 149 -18.93 7.42 -5.64
CA ASP A 149 -18.73 8.42 -6.70
C ASP A 149 -17.77 7.87 -7.77
N LYS A 150 -18.34 7.36 -8.86
CA LYS A 150 -17.56 6.77 -9.96
C LYS A 150 -16.68 7.79 -10.71
N ALA A 151 -16.98 9.08 -10.62
CA ALA A 151 -16.19 10.12 -11.26
C ALA A 151 -14.94 10.50 -10.45
N PHE A 152 -14.99 10.28 -9.14
CA PHE A 152 -13.88 10.56 -8.23
C PHE A 152 -12.78 9.50 -8.35
N ALA A 153 -11.50 9.90 -8.41
CA ALA A 153 -10.32 9.01 -8.48
C ALA A 153 -10.53 7.80 -9.42
N ARG A 154 -10.88 8.05 -10.69
CA ARG A 154 -11.31 7.02 -11.67
C ARG A 154 -10.29 5.94 -11.94
N LYS A 155 -9.01 6.21 -11.69
CA LYS A 155 -7.91 5.24 -11.88
C LYS A 155 -7.86 4.17 -10.79
N VAL A 156 -8.42 4.44 -9.61
CA VAL A 156 -8.46 3.48 -8.50
C VAL A 156 -9.55 2.44 -8.76
N ASN A 157 -9.20 1.17 -8.70
CA ASN A 157 -10.13 0.06 -8.85
C ASN A 157 -10.86 -0.20 -7.52
N ARG A 158 -12.17 0.16 -7.45
CA ARG A 158 -12.98 -0.05 -6.24
C ARG A 158 -13.29 -1.51 -5.98
N ASP A 159 -13.36 -2.31 -7.02
CA ASP A 159 -13.63 -3.74 -6.88
C ASP A 159 -12.44 -4.42 -6.20
N ASP A 160 -11.21 -3.99 -6.48
CA ASP A 160 -10.01 -4.50 -5.81
C ASP A 160 -9.99 -4.11 -4.31
N ILE A 161 -10.47 -2.92 -3.95
CA ILE A 161 -10.63 -2.53 -2.54
C ILE A 161 -11.60 -3.47 -1.82
N VAL A 162 -12.75 -3.76 -2.44
CA VAL A 162 -13.78 -4.64 -1.85
C VAL A 162 -13.31 -6.08 -1.83
N ASN A 163 -12.77 -6.56 -2.94
CA ASN A 163 -12.27 -7.93 -3.09
C ASN A 163 -11.05 -8.19 -2.20
N GLY A 164 -10.20 -7.19 -1.99
CA GLY A 164 -9.06 -7.26 -1.09
C GLY A 164 -9.46 -7.51 0.36
N ALA A 165 -10.43 -6.74 0.88
CA ALA A 165 -10.97 -6.96 2.22
C ALA A 165 -11.63 -8.35 2.35
N ALA A 166 -12.38 -8.77 1.32
CA ALA A 166 -13.01 -10.09 1.29
C ALA A 166 -11.97 -11.23 1.24
N ALA A 167 -10.91 -11.10 0.43
CA ALA A 167 -9.83 -12.09 0.35
C ALA A 167 -9.04 -12.21 1.66
N LEU A 168 -8.91 -11.09 2.39
CA LEU A 168 -8.30 -11.05 3.72
C LEU A 168 -9.26 -11.55 4.82
N ALA A 169 -10.54 -11.81 4.46
CA ALA A 169 -11.61 -12.22 5.37
C ALA A 169 -11.90 -11.22 6.51
N VAL A 170 -11.86 -9.92 6.20
CA VAL A 170 -12.08 -8.82 7.15
C VAL A 170 -13.25 -7.94 6.70
N ASP A 171 -13.91 -7.28 7.68
CA ASP A 171 -14.88 -6.26 7.38
C ASP A 171 -14.24 -5.06 6.68
N LEU A 172 -14.86 -4.57 5.60
CA LEU A 172 -14.32 -3.48 4.80
C LEU A 172 -14.19 -2.18 5.59
N ASP A 173 -15.16 -1.84 6.45
CA ASP A 173 -15.11 -0.62 7.24
C ASP A 173 -14.01 -0.69 8.30
N GLU A 174 -13.80 -1.87 8.88
CA GLU A 174 -12.71 -2.16 9.81
C GLU A 174 -11.34 -2.06 9.11
N HIS A 175 -11.22 -2.60 7.89
CA HIS A 175 -10.00 -2.50 7.10
C HIS A 175 -9.69 -1.04 6.72
N ILE A 176 -10.69 -0.28 6.25
CA ILE A 176 -10.55 1.16 5.98
C ILE A 176 -10.08 1.91 7.24
N ALA A 177 -10.69 1.64 8.40
CA ALA A 177 -10.29 2.27 9.65
C ALA A 177 -8.83 1.97 10.02
N THR A 178 -8.40 0.72 9.82
CA THR A 178 -7.03 0.27 10.06
C THR A 178 -6.03 1.03 9.18
N CYS A 179 -6.29 1.12 7.87
CA CYS A 179 -5.43 1.84 6.94
C CYS A 179 -5.40 3.35 7.22
N ILE A 180 -6.54 3.98 7.53
CA ILE A 180 -6.58 5.40 7.93
C ILE A 180 -5.73 5.63 9.18
N ALA A 181 -5.86 4.78 10.20
CA ALA A 181 -5.10 4.92 11.43
C ALA A 181 -3.58 4.77 11.19
N ALA A 182 -3.18 3.80 10.36
CA ALA A 182 -1.78 3.60 9.99
C ALA A 182 -1.20 4.81 9.24
N MET A 183 -1.91 5.32 8.23
CA MET A 183 -1.47 6.48 7.46
C MET A 183 -1.41 7.78 8.30
N LYS A 184 -2.28 7.93 9.32
CA LYS A 184 -2.24 9.06 10.25
C LYS A 184 -0.94 9.13 11.03
N LEU A 185 -0.33 8.01 11.38
CA LEU A 185 0.94 7.97 12.12
C LEU A 185 2.10 8.57 11.33
N ILE A 186 2.02 8.54 10.00
CA ILE A 186 3.05 9.06 9.09
C ILE A 186 2.52 10.22 8.23
N ALA A 187 1.43 10.87 8.64
CA ALA A 187 0.81 11.94 7.86
C ALA A 187 1.77 13.06 7.42
N PRO A 188 2.72 13.54 8.27
CA PRO A 188 3.72 14.52 7.84
C PRO A 188 4.60 14.03 6.68
N GLN A 189 5.05 12.76 6.71
CA GLN A 189 5.87 12.17 5.65
C GLN A 189 5.10 12.07 4.33
N LEU A 190 3.78 11.81 4.42
CA LEU A 190 2.90 11.77 3.26
C LEU A 190 2.52 13.17 2.75
N GLY A 191 2.77 14.23 3.51
CA GLY A 191 2.27 15.59 3.23
C GLY A 191 0.76 15.70 3.39
N LEU A 192 0.17 14.88 4.28
CA LEU A 192 -1.26 14.78 4.54
C LEU A 192 -1.62 15.16 5.99
N ASP A 193 -0.81 16.03 6.60
CA ASP A 193 -0.99 16.55 7.96
C ASP A 193 -1.73 17.91 8.01
N GLY A 194 -2.10 18.45 6.85
CA GLY A 194 -2.74 19.75 6.70
C GLY A 194 -1.77 20.92 6.51
N SER A 195 -0.46 20.70 6.54
CA SER A 195 0.54 21.77 6.31
C SER A 195 0.40 22.38 4.91
N ALA A 196 0.07 21.60 3.91
CA ALA A 196 -0.15 22.05 2.53
C ALA A 196 -1.42 22.91 2.32
N ALA A 197 -2.32 22.97 3.30
CA ALA A 197 -3.54 23.78 3.24
C ALA A 197 -3.38 25.16 3.92
N ARG A 198 -2.28 25.39 4.65
CA ARG A 198 -2.02 26.67 5.31
C ARG A 198 -1.55 27.68 4.26
N PRO A 199 -2.18 28.88 4.14
CA PRO A 199 -1.60 29.95 3.34
C PRO A 199 -0.23 30.34 3.89
N ALA A 200 0.72 30.58 2.98
CA ALA A 200 2.05 31.05 3.32
C ALA A 200 2.00 32.43 4.00
#